data_d0551aeb9a9225117805bc8bb890efd1
#
_entry.id   d0551aeb9a9225117805bc8bb890efd1
#
_cell.length_a   1.000
_cell.length_b   1.000
_cell.length_c   1.000
_cell.angle_alpha   90.00
_cell.angle_beta   90.00
_cell.angle_gamma   90.00
#
_symmetry.space_group_name_H-M   'P 1'
#
loop_
_entity.id
_entity.type
_entity.pdbx_description
1 polymer ?
#
loop_
_entity_poly.entity_id
_entity_poly.type
_entity_poly.pdbx_seq_one_letter_code
_entity_poly.pdbx_strand_id
1 'polypeptide(L)'
;LYLMLKRIESYTPFGSLIYFSIPVDATAVEKRAYYTVANGRMLQNNKVMMVESPLADALALDIPLKTSKGSMLVNIGAQKTELSVIASGRVIISWSIPMGGMQMDEKIIGEVRKNYDLNIGNRTAHRLKAAMGRLNTQSKEVRKVVGIDSISGLPREEVISSSTVNEGISACADVIGAEIKSFLERTPPQIAYQIAQEGIYLAGGTARIPFIESYLGNCTGCSFRLSELFVMSTIEGLKKVIQNKELQYWASPIKQRKL
;
A
#
# COMPACT_ATOMS: atom_id res chain seq x y z
N LEU A 1 17.51 -4.64 0.20
CA LEU A 1 17.38 -5.05 -1.20
C LEU A 1 18.62 -5.83 -1.67
N TYR A 2 19.85 -5.26 -1.56
CA TYR A 2 21.10 -5.95 -1.96
C TYR A 2 21.26 -7.35 -1.32
N LEU A 3 21.08 -7.47 0.01
CA LEU A 3 21.14 -8.76 0.71
C LEU A 3 20.06 -9.75 0.24
N MET A 4 18.88 -9.27 -0.14
CA MET A 4 17.81 -10.11 -0.68
C MET A 4 18.18 -10.63 -2.06
N LEU A 5 18.65 -9.77 -2.94
CA LEU A 5 19.12 -10.15 -4.28
C LEU A 5 20.24 -11.18 -4.19
N LYS A 6 21.23 -10.95 -3.33
CA LYS A 6 22.34 -11.88 -3.10
C LYS A 6 21.89 -13.28 -2.62
N ARG A 7 20.77 -13.38 -1.91
CA ARG A 7 20.22 -14.67 -1.47
C ARG A 7 19.48 -15.43 -2.56
N ILE A 8 18.93 -14.71 -3.54
CA ILE A 8 18.09 -15.29 -4.61
C ILE A 8 18.94 -15.63 -5.82
N GLU A 9 20.00 -14.87 -6.09
CA GLU A 9 20.80 -15.02 -7.29
C GLU A 9 21.73 -16.23 -7.19
N SER A 10 21.42 -17.25 -7.96
CA SER A 10 22.42 -18.25 -8.38
C SER A 10 23.37 -17.56 -9.35
N TYR A 11 24.67 -17.87 -9.30
CA TYR A 11 25.67 -17.33 -10.22
C TYR A 11 25.20 -17.47 -11.67
N THR A 12 24.89 -16.34 -12.31
CA THR A 12 24.54 -16.28 -13.72
C THR A 12 25.63 -15.52 -14.46
N PRO A 13 26.50 -16.20 -15.23
CA PRO A 13 27.65 -15.56 -15.90
C PRO A 13 27.25 -14.49 -16.92
N PHE A 14 26.01 -14.53 -17.41
CA PHE A 14 25.50 -13.59 -18.42
C PHE A 14 24.61 -12.47 -17.82
N GLY A 15 24.51 -12.38 -16.50
CA GLY A 15 23.60 -11.47 -15.81
C GLY A 15 22.13 -11.91 -15.88
N SER A 16 21.28 -11.18 -15.18
CA SER A 16 19.84 -11.43 -15.09
C SER A 16 19.04 -10.24 -15.59
N LEU A 17 17.78 -10.47 -15.95
CA LEU A 17 16.81 -9.41 -16.22
C LEU A 17 16.00 -9.19 -14.96
N ILE A 18 16.17 -8.03 -14.32
CA ILE A 18 15.55 -7.69 -13.04
C ILE A 18 14.46 -6.64 -13.26
N TYR A 19 13.27 -6.91 -12.75
CA TYR A 19 12.16 -5.96 -12.77
C TYR A 19 11.93 -5.39 -11.38
N PHE A 20 11.85 -4.07 -11.29
CA PHE A 20 11.46 -3.35 -10.07
C PHE A 20 10.13 -2.64 -10.26
N SER A 21 9.28 -2.74 -9.27
CA SER A 21 8.19 -1.80 -9.09
C SER A 21 8.72 -0.53 -8.42
N ILE A 22 8.35 0.62 -8.95
CA ILE A 22 8.76 1.93 -8.46
C ILE A 22 7.55 2.83 -8.26
N PRO A 23 7.57 3.75 -7.26
CA PRO A 23 6.58 4.80 -7.14
C PRO A 23 6.55 5.69 -8.40
N VAL A 24 5.39 6.28 -8.71
CA VAL A 24 5.24 7.19 -9.86
C VAL A 24 6.15 8.41 -9.73
N ASP A 25 6.26 8.93 -8.51
CA ASP A 25 7.05 10.11 -8.13
C ASP A 25 8.54 9.81 -7.89
N ALA A 26 8.99 8.58 -8.16
CA ALA A 26 10.39 8.21 -7.97
C ALA A 26 11.34 9.11 -8.76
N THR A 27 12.27 9.75 -8.07
CA THR A 27 13.26 10.64 -8.63
C THR A 27 14.30 9.91 -9.47
N ALA A 28 15.02 10.63 -10.32
CA ALA A 28 16.12 10.06 -11.10
C ALA A 28 17.22 9.48 -10.21
N VAL A 29 17.44 10.03 -9.02
CA VAL A 29 18.41 9.55 -8.04
C VAL A 29 17.98 8.21 -7.47
N GLU A 30 16.71 8.10 -7.04
CA GLU A 30 16.15 6.85 -6.54
C GLU A 30 16.16 5.75 -7.60
N LYS A 31 15.78 6.06 -8.84
CA LYS A 31 15.89 5.11 -9.97
C LYS A 31 17.32 4.61 -10.18
N ARG A 32 18.32 5.49 -10.07
CA ARG A 32 19.75 5.10 -10.12
C ARG A 32 20.15 4.21 -8.94
N ALA A 33 19.62 4.47 -7.74
CA ALA A 33 19.90 3.64 -6.57
C ALA A 33 19.45 2.19 -6.79
N TYR A 34 18.27 1.95 -7.36
CA TYR A 34 17.81 0.60 -7.74
C TYR A 34 18.79 -0.06 -8.73
N TYR A 35 19.22 0.68 -9.75
CA TYR A 35 20.20 0.18 -10.73
C TYR A 35 21.53 -0.19 -10.07
N THR A 36 22.06 0.70 -9.22
CA THR A 36 23.33 0.47 -8.51
C THR A 36 23.25 -0.76 -7.61
N VAL A 37 22.11 -0.96 -6.93
CA VAL A 37 21.90 -2.16 -6.10
C VAL A 37 21.85 -3.42 -6.95
N ALA A 38 21.19 -3.38 -8.10
CA ALA A 38 21.08 -4.53 -9.01
C ALA A 38 22.40 -4.87 -9.72
N ASN A 39 23.32 -3.90 -9.88
CA ASN A 39 24.62 -4.06 -10.53
C ASN A 39 25.80 -3.76 -9.59
N GLY A 40 25.64 -4.01 -8.29
CA GLY A 40 26.72 -3.88 -7.32
C GLY A 40 27.86 -4.87 -7.54
N ARG A 41 28.96 -4.72 -6.77
CA ARG A 41 30.24 -5.45 -6.98
C ARG A 41 30.13 -6.98 -7.20
N MET A 42 29.08 -7.61 -6.73
CA MET A 42 28.87 -9.07 -6.86
C MET A 42 27.75 -9.44 -7.85
N LEU A 43 27.01 -8.46 -8.37
CA LEU A 43 25.87 -8.61 -9.27
C LEU A 43 26.16 -7.78 -10.52
N GLN A 44 26.89 -8.36 -11.48
CA GLN A 44 27.33 -7.62 -12.69
C GLN A 44 26.47 -8.03 -13.90
N ASN A 45 26.39 -7.13 -14.89
CA ASN A 45 25.72 -7.34 -16.17
C ASN A 45 24.21 -7.55 -16.11
N ASN A 46 23.53 -7.12 -15.04
CA ASN A 46 22.09 -7.21 -14.97
C ASN A 46 21.39 -6.12 -15.80
N LYS A 47 20.38 -6.53 -16.55
CA LYS A 47 19.45 -5.60 -17.19
C LYS A 47 18.35 -5.24 -16.18
N VAL A 48 18.13 -3.95 -15.97
CA VAL A 48 17.16 -3.46 -15.00
C VAL A 48 15.99 -2.79 -15.73
N MET A 49 14.81 -3.29 -15.47
CA MET A 49 13.54 -2.76 -15.97
C MET A 49 12.72 -2.23 -14.82
N MET A 50 11.99 -1.16 -15.03
CA MET A 50 11.12 -0.53 -14.04
C MET A 50 9.69 -0.47 -14.53
N VAL A 51 8.76 -0.77 -13.63
CA VAL A 51 7.32 -0.65 -13.83
C VAL A 51 6.78 0.25 -12.72
N GLU A 52 5.94 1.22 -13.06
CA GLU A 52 5.26 2.04 -12.04
C GLU A 52 4.32 1.18 -11.20
N SER A 53 4.39 1.32 -9.87
CA SER A 53 3.61 0.49 -8.92
C SER A 53 2.12 0.44 -9.24
N PRO A 54 1.44 1.57 -9.56
CA PRO A 54 0.01 1.52 -9.89
C PRO A 54 -0.30 0.74 -11.17
N LEU A 55 0.61 0.74 -12.16
CA LEU A 55 0.42 -0.06 -13.37
C LEU A 55 0.60 -1.55 -13.08
N ALA A 56 1.56 -1.92 -12.25
CA ALA A 56 1.72 -3.29 -11.81
C ALA A 56 0.49 -3.77 -11.02
N ASP A 57 0.01 -2.98 -10.06
CA ASP A 57 -1.20 -3.29 -9.30
C ASP A 57 -2.43 -3.43 -10.20
N ALA A 58 -2.60 -2.52 -11.17
CA ALA A 58 -3.70 -2.56 -12.12
C ALA A 58 -3.67 -3.82 -13.02
N LEU A 59 -2.48 -4.22 -13.46
CA LEU A 59 -2.31 -5.48 -14.21
C LEU A 59 -2.63 -6.71 -13.36
N ALA A 60 -2.28 -6.67 -12.07
CA ALA A 60 -2.63 -7.75 -11.14
C ALA A 60 -4.14 -7.91 -10.99
N LEU A 61 -4.87 -6.78 -10.99
CA LEU A 61 -6.32 -6.71 -10.83
C LEU A 61 -7.08 -6.87 -12.16
N ASP A 62 -6.40 -7.23 -13.23
CA ASP A 62 -6.96 -7.40 -14.58
C ASP A 62 -7.70 -6.16 -15.10
N ILE A 63 -7.29 -4.97 -14.66
CA ILE A 63 -7.80 -3.70 -15.19
C ILE A 63 -7.32 -3.56 -16.65
N PRO A 64 -8.23 -3.34 -17.62
CA PRO A 64 -7.89 -3.30 -19.03
C PRO A 64 -7.18 -1.98 -19.37
N LEU A 65 -5.87 -1.88 -19.06
CA LEU A 65 -5.09 -0.64 -19.15
C LEU A 65 -5.21 0.09 -20.50
N LYS A 66 -5.18 -0.66 -21.61
CA LYS A 66 -5.21 -0.08 -22.96
C LYS A 66 -6.54 0.59 -23.29
N THR A 67 -7.65 0.07 -22.77
CA THR A 67 -9.02 0.51 -23.08
C THR A 67 -9.69 1.28 -21.96
N SER A 68 -9.08 1.30 -20.76
CA SER A 68 -9.61 2.04 -19.61
C SER A 68 -9.73 3.53 -19.94
N LYS A 69 -10.93 4.06 -19.76
CA LYS A 69 -11.23 5.50 -19.89
C LYS A 69 -10.94 6.26 -18.58
N GLY A 70 -10.76 5.53 -17.47
CA GLY A 70 -10.44 6.08 -16.17
C GLY A 70 -10.73 5.07 -15.07
N SER A 71 -9.70 4.51 -14.46
CA SER A 71 -9.79 3.63 -13.30
C SER A 71 -8.99 4.23 -12.15
N MET A 72 -9.54 4.21 -10.95
CA MET A 72 -8.83 4.67 -9.75
C MET A 72 -8.40 3.48 -8.91
N LEU A 73 -7.15 3.52 -8.49
CA LEU A 73 -6.54 2.57 -7.57
C LEU A 73 -6.11 3.27 -6.29
N VAL A 74 -6.45 2.67 -5.16
CA VAL A 74 -6.02 3.06 -3.82
C VAL A 74 -5.23 1.90 -3.22
N ASN A 75 -3.97 2.11 -2.94
CA ASN A 75 -3.11 1.11 -2.30
C ASN A 75 -2.78 1.57 -0.88
N ILE A 76 -3.40 0.93 0.13
CA ILE A 76 -3.17 1.25 1.54
C ILE A 76 -2.04 0.35 2.06
N GLY A 77 -0.83 0.91 2.06
CA GLY A 77 0.38 0.24 2.54
C GLY A 77 0.58 0.31 4.05
N ALA A 78 1.79 -0.01 4.49
CA ALA A 78 2.18 0.10 5.89
C ALA A 78 2.49 1.54 6.31
N GLN A 79 3.23 2.29 5.49
CA GLN A 79 3.70 3.64 5.81
C GLN A 79 2.90 4.74 5.10
N LYS A 80 2.35 4.45 3.94
CA LYS A 80 1.63 5.41 3.09
C LYS A 80 0.46 4.77 2.37
N THR A 81 -0.46 5.61 1.95
CA THR A 81 -1.52 5.27 1.00
C THR A 81 -1.23 5.96 -0.33
N GLU A 82 -1.25 5.22 -1.41
CA GLU A 82 -1.04 5.75 -2.76
C GLU A 82 -2.38 5.77 -3.50
N LEU A 83 -2.74 6.93 -4.02
CA LEU A 83 -3.90 7.16 -4.87
C LEU A 83 -3.41 7.32 -6.30
N SER A 84 -4.00 6.64 -7.26
CA SER A 84 -3.60 6.74 -8.66
C SER A 84 -4.80 6.62 -9.59
N VAL A 85 -4.86 7.49 -10.59
CA VAL A 85 -5.82 7.40 -11.70
C VAL A 85 -5.08 6.97 -12.94
N ILE A 86 -5.60 5.93 -13.57
CA ILE A 86 -5.04 5.32 -14.77
C ILE A 86 -6.05 5.48 -15.90
N ALA A 87 -5.61 6.01 -17.03
CA ALA A 87 -6.39 6.08 -18.26
C ALA A 87 -5.49 5.90 -19.48
N SER A 88 -5.98 5.21 -20.51
CA SER A 88 -5.25 4.96 -21.77
C SER A 88 -3.85 4.39 -21.54
N GLY A 89 -3.70 3.48 -20.58
CA GLY A 89 -2.45 2.79 -20.28
C GLY A 89 -1.38 3.61 -19.55
N ARG A 90 -1.75 4.73 -18.94
CA ARG A 90 -0.81 5.62 -18.22
C ARG A 90 -1.40 6.06 -16.89
N VAL A 91 -0.53 6.33 -15.94
CA VAL A 91 -0.91 7.06 -14.73
C VAL A 91 -1.08 8.52 -15.10
N ILE A 92 -2.30 9.04 -14.97
CA ILE A 92 -2.66 10.43 -15.32
C ILE A 92 -2.39 11.37 -14.15
N ILE A 93 -2.77 10.93 -12.95
CA ILE A 93 -2.55 11.67 -11.71
C ILE A 93 -2.28 10.67 -10.60
N SER A 94 -1.36 11.00 -9.70
CA SER A 94 -1.08 10.21 -8.52
C SER A 94 -0.84 11.10 -7.32
N TRP A 95 -1.16 10.60 -6.14
CA TRP A 95 -0.95 11.27 -4.86
C TRP A 95 -0.53 10.26 -3.81
N SER A 96 0.35 10.66 -2.90
CA SER A 96 0.80 9.83 -1.79
C SER A 96 0.50 10.52 -0.47
N ILE A 97 -0.19 9.81 0.41
CA ILE A 97 -0.58 10.27 1.74
C ILE A 97 0.32 9.55 2.75
N PRO A 98 1.01 10.24 3.68
CA PRO A 98 1.83 9.60 4.72
C PRO A 98 0.94 8.98 5.82
N MET A 99 -0.04 8.19 5.42
CA MET A 99 -1.03 7.52 6.27
C MET A 99 -1.18 6.07 5.81
N GLY A 100 -0.95 5.12 6.72
CA GLY A 100 -1.03 3.69 6.44
C GLY A 100 -1.16 2.88 7.72
N GLY A 101 -0.85 1.58 7.63
CA GLY A 101 -1.01 0.67 8.75
C GLY A 101 -0.17 0.99 9.98
N MET A 102 0.98 1.64 9.83
CA MET A 102 1.84 2.03 10.96
C MET A 102 1.24 3.20 11.73
N GLN A 103 0.67 4.18 11.05
CA GLN A 103 -0.03 5.30 11.69
C GLN A 103 -1.27 4.82 12.45
N MET A 104 -1.96 3.79 11.94
CA MET A 104 -3.03 3.13 12.68
C MET A 104 -2.51 2.48 13.96
N ASP A 105 -1.34 1.81 13.93
CA ASP A 105 -0.71 1.23 15.12
C ASP A 105 -0.38 2.33 16.15
N GLU A 106 0.15 3.48 15.72
CA GLU A 106 0.44 4.63 16.57
C GLU A 106 -0.83 5.23 17.21
N LYS A 107 -1.92 5.33 16.43
CA LYS A 107 -3.22 5.78 16.96
C LYS A 107 -3.77 4.81 18.00
N ILE A 108 -3.68 3.50 17.76
CA ILE A 108 -4.09 2.47 18.73
C ILE A 108 -3.29 2.60 20.03
N ILE A 109 -1.96 2.84 19.97
CA ILE A 109 -1.14 3.09 21.17
C ILE A 109 -1.68 4.31 21.93
N GLY A 110 -2.00 5.39 21.21
CA GLY A 110 -2.57 6.60 21.81
C GLY A 110 -3.91 6.35 22.51
N GLU A 111 -4.83 5.64 21.87
CA GLU A 111 -6.14 5.32 22.44
C GLU A 111 -6.03 4.35 23.64
N VAL A 112 -5.14 3.36 23.59
CA VAL A 112 -4.88 2.47 24.73
C VAL A 112 -4.31 3.27 25.90
N ARG A 113 -3.36 4.16 25.67
CA ARG A 113 -2.82 5.01 26.72
C ARG A 113 -3.86 5.91 27.35
N LYS A 114 -4.72 6.51 26.53
CA LYS A 114 -5.79 7.43 26.96
C LYS A 114 -6.88 6.74 27.79
N ASN A 115 -7.29 5.53 27.36
CA ASN A 115 -8.45 4.85 27.94
C ASN A 115 -8.08 3.90 29.10
N TYR A 116 -6.79 3.47 29.18
CA TYR A 116 -6.36 2.45 30.16
C TYR A 116 -5.11 2.86 30.95
N ASP A 117 -4.55 4.06 30.75
CA ASP A 117 -3.28 4.48 31.33
C ASP A 117 -2.15 3.45 31.11
N LEU A 118 -2.15 2.78 29.95
CA LEU A 118 -1.23 1.70 29.63
C LEU A 118 -0.41 2.05 28.38
N ASN A 119 0.91 2.02 28.50
CA ASN A 119 1.83 2.15 27.38
C ASN A 119 2.10 0.77 26.78
N ILE A 120 1.71 0.58 25.52
CA ILE A 120 2.00 -0.62 24.73
C ILE A 120 2.98 -0.29 23.59
N GLY A 121 3.77 -1.28 23.15
CA GLY A 121 4.68 -1.09 22.02
C GLY A 121 4.00 -1.34 20.66
N ASN A 122 4.63 -0.86 19.58
CA ASN A 122 4.14 -0.99 18.18
C ASN A 122 3.78 -2.44 17.81
N ARG A 123 4.57 -3.42 18.27
CA ARG A 123 4.30 -4.84 17.99
C ARG A 123 2.99 -5.32 18.63
N THR A 124 2.68 -4.84 19.83
CA THR A 124 1.43 -5.16 20.54
C THR A 124 0.26 -4.49 19.84
N ALA A 125 0.38 -3.20 19.49
CA ALA A 125 -0.66 -2.48 18.74
C ALA A 125 -0.94 -3.14 17.38
N HIS A 126 0.10 -3.53 16.63
CA HIS A 126 -0.06 -4.26 15.38
C HIS A 126 -0.80 -5.60 15.56
N ARG A 127 -0.49 -6.35 16.61
CA ARG A 127 -1.21 -7.60 16.93
C ARG A 127 -2.66 -7.35 17.29
N LEU A 128 -2.96 -6.29 18.05
CA LEU A 128 -4.34 -5.88 18.36
C LEU A 128 -5.10 -5.51 17.08
N LYS A 129 -4.50 -4.68 16.22
CA LYS A 129 -5.08 -4.33 14.92
C LYS A 129 -5.39 -5.56 14.07
N ALA A 130 -4.42 -6.46 13.92
CA ALA A 130 -4.58 -7.66 13.10
C ALA A 130 -5.63 -8.64 13.64
N ALA A 131 -5.80 -8.68 14.98
CA ALA A 131 -6.69 -9.63 15.62
C ALA A 131 -8.13 -9.10 15.80
N MET A 132 -8.29 -7.81 16.09
CA MET A 132 -9.58 -7.21 16.48
C MET A 132 -9.98 -6.00 15.64
N GLY A 133 -9.08 -5.50 14.77
CA GLY A 133 -9.36 -4.33 13.94
C GLY A 133 -10.48 -4.59 12.95
N ARG A 134 -11.54 -3.80 13.03
CA ARG A 134 -12.73 -3.85 12.14
C ARG A 134 -13.36 -2.47 12.05
N LEU A 135 -13.80 -2.08 10.89
CA LEU A 135 -14.47 -0.80 10.68
C LEU A 135 -16.02 -0.93 10.70
N ASN A 136 -16.51 -1.84 11.53
CA ASN A 136 -17.93 -1.92 11.89
C ASN A 136 -18.12 -1.82 13.40
N THR A 137 -19.26 -1.29 13.84
CA THR A 137 -19.56 -0.98 15.25
C THR A 137 -19.99 -2.16 16.11
N GLN A 138 -20.04 -3.40 15.58
CA GLN A 138 -20.71 -4.51 16.25
C GLN A 138 -19.77 -5.48 17.00
N SER A 139 -18.45 -5.29 16.94
CA SER A 139 -17.52 -6.19 17.62
C SER A 139 -17.39 -5.84 19.10
N LYS A 140 -17.58 -6.83 19.97
CA LYS A 140 -17.35 -6.76 21.42
C LYS A 140 -16.18 -7.64 21.87
N GLU A 141 -15.22 -7.85 20.97
CA GLU A 141 -14.03 -8.64 21.28
C GLU A 141 -13.13 -7.90 22.28
N VAL A 142 -12.47 -8.67 23.14
CA VAL A 142 -11.48 -8.15 24.09
C VAL A 142 -10.22 -9.00 24.03
N ARG A 143 -9.07 -8.38 24.29
CA ARG A 143 -7.79 -9.09 24.37
C ARG A 143 -6.94 -8.60 25.52
N LYS A 144 -6.37 -9.56 26.23
CA LYS A 144 -5.41 -9.31 27.30
C LYS A 144 -4.03 -9.00 26.70
N VAL A 145 -3.44 -7.91 27.15
CA VAL A 145 -2.09 -7.47 26.75
C VAL A 145 -1.29 -7.06 27.97
N VAL A 146 0.03 -7.12 27.86
CA VAL A 146 0.98 -6.60 28.84
C VAL A 146 1.54 -5.29 28.30
N GLY A 147 1.55 -4.27 29.15
CA GLY A 147 2.14 -2.97 28.88
C GLY A 147 2.81 -2.40 30.12
N ILE A 148 3.25 -1.16 30.02
CA ILE A 148 3.79 -0.40 31.15
C ILE A 148 2.72 0.58 31.63
N ASP A 149 2.34 0.46 32.88
CA ASP A 149 1.43 1.41 33.52
C ASP A 149 2.02 2.82 33.49
N SER A 150 1.24 3.78 33.00
CA SER A 150 1.71 5.16 32.77
C SER A 150 1.98 5.94 34.08
N ILE A 151 1.40 5.48 35.19
CA ILE A 151 1.50 6.15 36.50
C ILE A 151 2.63 5.54 37.32
N SER A 152 2.62 4.21 37.49
CA SER A 152 3.59 3.50 38.33
C SER A 152 4.91 3.17 37.61
N GLY A 153 4.90 3.15 36.29
CA GLY A 153 6.04 2.70 35.48
C GLY A 153 6.30 1.18 35.52
N LEU A 154 5.41 0.41 36.15
CA LEU A 154 5.58 -1.04 36.30
C LEU A 154 4.82 -1.81 35.21
N PRO A 155 5.26 -3.03 34.86
CA PRO A 155 4.51 -3.90 33.97
C PRO A 155 3.14 -4.23 34.55
N ARG A 156 2.10 -4.11 33.71
CA ARG A 156 0.71 -4.43 34.06
C ARG A 156 0.02 -5.16 32.93
N GLU A 157 -0.84 -6.10 33.27
CA GLU A 157 -1.76 -6.71 32.34
C GLU A 157 -3.07 -5.92 32.31
N GLU A 158 -3.65 -5.78 31.12
CA GLU A 158 -4.90 -5.09 30.90
C GLU A 158 -5.72 -5.78 29.81
N VAL A 159 -7.05 -5.63 29.87
CA VAL A 159 -7.99 -6.18 28.90
C VAL A 159 -8.46 -5.05 27.96
N ILE A 160 -7.97 -5.06 26.73
CA ILE A 160 -8.27 -4.03 25.75
C ILE A 160 -9.49 -4.44 24.92
N SER A 161 -10.43 -3.52 24.75
CA SER A 161 -11.62 -3.72 23.91
C SER A 161 -11.36 -3.46 22.43
N SER A 162 -12.12 -4.13 21.57
CA SER A 162 -12.10 -3.87 20.12
C SER A 162 -12.56 -2.46 19.77
N SER A 163 -13.43 -1.82 20.57
CA SER A 163 -13.85 -0.42 20.36
C SER A 163 -12.64 0.53 20.36
N THR A 164 -11.75 0.41 21.35
CA THR A 164 -10.54 1.22 21.46
C THR A 164 -9.61 1.02 20.25
N VAL A 165 -9.45 -0.22 19.80
CA VAL A 165 -8.67 -0.52 18.60
C VAL A 165 -9.30 0.11 17.35
N ASN A 166 -10.62 0.01 17.24
CA ASN A 166 -11.35 0.53 16.08
C ASN A 166 -11.39 2.07 16.05
N GLU A 167 -11.41 2.75 17.20
CA GLU A 167 -11.26 4.21 17.29
C GLU A 167 -9.92 4.68 16.67
N GLY A 168 -8.81 3.99 16.99
CA GLY A 168 -7.53 4.29 16.39
C GLY A 168 -7.46 4.03 14.88
N ILE A 169 -8.13 2.98 14.39
CA ILE A 169 -8.19 2.65 12.97
C ILE A 169 -9.08 3.63 12.21
N SER A 170 -10.28 3.93 12.73
CA SER A 170 -11.25 4.81 12.07
C SER A 170 -10.70 6.22 11.92
N ALA A 171 -10.00 6.76 12.92
CA ALA A 171 -9.36 8.06 12.84
C ALA A 171 -8.39 8.18 11.64
N CYS A 172 -7.66 7.10 11.30
CA CYS A 172 -6.82 7.08 10.11
C CYS A 172 -7.63 6.87 8.83
N ALA A 173 -8.65 6.02 8.88
CA ALA A 173 -9.52 5.76 7.73
C ALA A 173 -10.31 7.02 7.31
N ASP A 174 -10.72 7.87 8.26
CA ASP A 174 -11.36 9.16 7.99
C ASP A 174 -10.43 10.09 7.20
N VAL A 175 -9.16 10.18 7.59
CA VAL A 175 -8.16 10.97 6.86
C VAL A 175 -7.98 10.43 5.44
N ILE A 176 -7.86 9.12 5.28
CA ILE A 176 -7.73 8.48 3.97
C ILE A 176 -8.98 8.76 3.12
N GLY A 177 -10.18 8.64 3.69
CA GLY A 177 -11.44 8.92 3.00
C GLY A 177 -11.56 10.36 2.53
N ALA A 178 -11.17 11.32 3.39
CA ALA A 178 -11.16 12.75 3.04
C ALA A 178 -10.18 13.05 1.90
N GLU A 179 -8.98 12.45 1.93
CA GLU A 179 -7.98 12.62 0.88
C GLU A 179 -8.42 11.98 -0.45
N ILE A 180 -9.08 10.81 -0.42
CA ILE A 180 -9.67 10.21 -1.61
C ILE A 180 -10.70 11.15 -2.24
N LYS A 181 -11.58 11.75 -1.43
CA LYS A 181 -12.58 12.70 -1.90
C LYS A 181 -11.93 13.93 -2.54
N SER A 182 -10.96 14.53 -1.86
CA SER A 182 -10.20 15.67 -2.39
C SER A 182 -9.45 15.34 -3.69
N PHE A 183 -8.93 14.12 -3.80
CA PHE A 183 -8.26 13.65 -5.01
C PHE A 183 -9.23 13.47 -6.19
N LEU A 184 -10.43 12.95 -5.94
CA LEU A 184 -11.49 12.86 -6.95
C LEU A 184 -11.94 14.24 -7.47
N GLU A 185 -12.03 15.24 -6.59
CA GLU A 185 -12.37 16.62 -6.95
C GLU A 185 -11.33 17.26 -7.89
N ARG A 186 -10.06 16.85 -7.80
CA ARG A 186 -8.96 17.29 -8.68
C ARG A 186 -8.85 16.46 -9.97
N THR A 187 -9.55 15.34 -10.04
CA THR A 187 -9.54 14.48 -11.22
C THR A 187 -10.42 15.09 -12.33
N PRO A 188 -9.99 15.04 -13.60
CA PRO A 188 -10.81 15.57 -14.69
C PRO A 188 -12.24 15.00 -14.68
N PRO A 189 -13.30 15.82 -14.87
CA PRO A 189 -14.69 15.42 -14.64
C PRO A 189 -15.13 14.16 -15.40
N GLN A 190 -14.66 13.99 -16.62
CA GLN A 190 -14.99 12.83 -17.45
C GLN A 190 -14.40 11.53 -16.87
N ILE A 191 -13.18 11.61 -16.33
CA ILE A 191 -12.50 10.48 -15.68
C ILE A 191 -13.14 10.20 -14.32
N ALA A 192 -13.43 11.24 -13.55
CA ALA A 192 -14.11 11.10 -12.24
C ALA A 192 -15.50 10.44 -12.40
N TYR A 193 -16.24 10.81 -13.43
CA TYR A 193 -17.53 10.18 -13.78
C TYR A 193 -17.36 8.68 -14.06
N GLN A 194 -16.33 8.30 -14.84
CA GLN A 194 -16.06 6.90 -15.14
C GLN A 194 -15.70 6.11 -13.88
N ILE A 195 -14.87 6.70 -13.01
CA ILE A 195 -14.49 6.09 -11.71
C ILE A 195 -15.74 5.88 -10.85
N ALA A 196 -16.65 6.84 -10.80
CA ALA A 196 -17.89 6.70 -10.04
C ALA A 196 -18.77 5.54 -10.54
N GLN A 197 -18.75 5.26 -11.85
CA GLN A 197 -19.49 4.14 -12.44
C GLN A 197 -18.81 2.79 -12.21
N GLU A 198 -17.48 2.73 -12.37
CA GLU A 198 -16.71 1.49 -12.27
C GLU A 198 -16.38 1.12 -10.80
N GLY A 199 -16.31 2.12 -9.94
CA GLY A 199 -15.82 1.96 -8.57
C GLY A 199 -14.30 2.10 -8.46
N ILE A 200 -13.81 2.19 -7.22
CA ILE A 200 -12.41 2.37 -6.86
C ILE A 200 -11.81 1.02 -6.48
N TYR A 201 -10.68 0.68 -7.07
CA TYR A 201 -9.94 -0.54 -6.73
C TYR A 201 -9.12 -0.30 -5.47
N LEU A 202 -9.24 -1.21 -4.49
CA LEU A 202 -8.58 -1.12 -3.20
C LEU A 202 -7.58 -2.28 -3.05
N ALA A 203 -6.32 -1.94 -2.83
CA ALA A 203 -5.21 -2.88 -2.66
C ALA A 203 -4.35 -2.51 -1.43
N GLY A 204 -3.31 -3.29 -1.19
CA GLY A 204 -2.37 -3.07 -0.09
C GLY A 204 -2.68 -3.89 1.15
N GLY A 205 -1.67 -4.08 1.99
CA GLY A 205 -1.76 -4.95 3.16
C GLY A 205 -2.76 -4.47 4.22
N THR A 206 -2.93 -3.16 4.35
CA THR A 206 -3.86 -2.54 5.30
C THR A 206 -5.31 -2.67 4.85
N ALA A 207 -5.56 -2.86 3.55
CA ALA A 207 -6.90 -3.14 3.02
C ALA A 207 -7.51 -4.48 3.50
N ARG A 208 -6.73 -5.30 4.21
CA ARG A 208 -7.24 -6.51 4.90
C ARG A 208 -8.11 -6.22 6.11
N ILE A 209 -8.15 -4.99 6.59
CA ILE A 209 -9.01 -4.62 7.72
C ILE A 209 -10.47 -4.84 7.29
N PRO A 210 -11.23 -5.70 8.01
CA PRO A 210 -12.61 -5.99 7.66
C PRO A 210 -13.48 -4.74 7.59
N PHE A 211 -14.30 -4.65 6.55
CA PHE A 211 -15.25 -3.55 6.28
C PHE A 211 -14.61 -2.20 5.89
N ILE A 212 -13.31 -2.17 5.58
CA ILE A 212 -12.63 -0.94 5.16
C ILE A 212 -13.23 -0.39 3.86
N GLU A 213 -13.60 -1.26 2.93
CA GLU A 213 -14.24 -0.90 1.67
C GLU A 213 -15.59 -0.20 1.87
N SER A 214 -16.41 -0.75 2.76
CA SER A 214 -17.72 -0.17 3.09
C SER A 214 -17.56 1.14 3.85
N TYR A 215 -16.58 1.22 4.76
CA TYR A 215 -16.29 2.43 5.52
C TYR A 215 -15.86 3.57 4.60
N LEU A 216 -14.88 3.33 3.73
CA LEU A 216 -14.42 4.31 2.75
C LEU A 216 -15.53 4.66 1.74
N GLY A 217 -16.37 3.70 1.38
CA GLY A 217 -17.56 3.93 0.55
C GLY A 217 -18.50 4.95 1.17
N ASN A 218 -18.79 4.82 2.46
CA ASN A 218 -19.62 5.79 3.19
C ASN A 218 -18.99 7.18 3.27
N CYS A 219 -17.63 7.25 3.43
CA CYS A 219 -16.93 8.53 3.48
C CYS A 219 -16.90 9.26 2.14
N THR A 220 -16.80 8.52 1.04
CA THR A 220 -16.53 9.10 -0.30
C THR A 220 -17.76 9.14 -1.21
N GLY A 221 -18.77 8.34 -0.93
CA GLY A 221 -19.92 8.13 -1.82
C GLY A 221 -19.63 7.24 -3.02
N CYS A 222 -18.47 6.57 -3.07
CA CYS A 222 -18.04 5.69 -4.16
C CYS A 222 -18.11 4.22 -3.74
N SER A 223 -18.29 3.32 -4.70
CA SER A 223 -18.12 1.90 -4.47
C SER A 223 -16.64 1.51 -4.48
N PHE A 224 -16.24 0.54 -3.65
CA PHE A 224 -14.89 0.01 -3.61
C PHE A 224 -14.86 -1.47 -4.00
N ARG A 225 -13.87 -1.84 -4.78
CA ARG A 225 -13.59 -3.23 -5.18
C ARG A 225 -12.32 -3.69 -4.51
N LEU A 226 -12.46 -4.54 -3.51
CA LEU A 226 -11.32 -5.04 -2.74
C LEU A 226 -10.52 -6.08 -3.55
N SER A 227 -9.21 -5.89 -3.61
CA SER A 227 -8.29 -6.88 -4.18
C SER A 227 -8.11 -8.07 -3.23
N GLU A 228 -8.29 -9.28 -3.72
CA GLU A 228 -7.96 -10.50 -2.96
C GLU A 228 -6.44 -10.70 -2.81
N LEU A 229 -5.64 -10.06 -3.64
CA LEU A 229 -4.18 -10.16 -3.63
C LEU A 229 -3.53 -9.32 -2.52
N PHE A 230 -4.20 -8.28 -2.03
CA PHE A 230 -3.71 -7.38 -0.98
C PHE A 230 -2.26 -6.94 -1.19
N VAL A 231 -1.37 -7.38 -0.30
CA VAL A 231 0.07 -7.07 -0.33
C VAL A 231 0.80 -7.67 -1.53
N MET A 232 0.22 -8.68 -2.17
CA MET A 232 0.83 -9.37 -3.31
C MET A 232 0.48 -8.73 -4.67
N SER A 233 -0.42 -7.74 -4.72
CA SER A 233 -0.87 -7.12 -5.97
C SER A 233 0.30 -6.69 -6.86
N THR A 234 1.21 -5.91 -6.32
CA THR A 234 2.36 -5.38 -7.09
C THR A 234 3.27 -6.48 -7.65
N ILE A 235 3.56 -7.51 -6.85
CA ILE A 235 4.45 -8.60 -7.30
C ILE A 235 3.77 -9.50 -8.33
N GLU A 236 2.47 -9.77 -8.20
CA GLU A 236 1.72 -10.54 -9.18
C GLU A 236 1.58 -9.75 -10.50
N GLY A 237 1.43 -8.43 -10.44
CA GLY A 237 1.47 -7.58 -11.62
C GLY A 237 2.83 -7.61 -12.33
N LEU A 238 3.93 -7.50 -11.60
CA LEU A 238 5.29 -7.66 -12.17
C LEU A 238 5.48 -9.03 -12.80
N LYS A 239 4.99 -10.09 -12.17
CA LYS A 239 5.03 -11.46 -12.71
C LYS A 239 4.28 -11.55 -14.05
N LYS A 240 3.07 -10.95 -14.16
CA LYS A 240 2.33 -10.87 -15.43
C LYS A 240 3.16 -10.15 -16.51
N VAL A 241 3.84 -9.03 -16.16
CA VAL A 241 4.72 -8.31 -17.10
C VAL A 241 5.89 -9.16 -17.57
N ILE A 242 6.52 -9.93 -16.67
CA ILE A 242 7.64 -10.81 -17.02
C ILE A 242 7.18 -11.93 -17.97
N GLN A 243 6.04 -12.51 -17.71
CA GLN A 243 5.53 -13.69 -18.44
C GLN A 243 4.89 -13.34 -19.80
N ASN A 244 4.42 -12.10 -19.98
CA ASN A 244 3.74 -11.67 -21.20
C ASN A 244 4.50 -10.56 -21.92
N LYS A 245 5.02 -10.84 -23.13
CA LYS A 245 5.76 -9.88 -23.96
C LYS A 245 4.97 -8.61 -24.28
N GLU A 246 3.66 -8.71 -24.48
CA GLU A 246 2.82 -7.53 -24.77
C GLU A 246 2.73 -6.58 -23.57
N LEU A 247 2.80 -7.10 -22.34
CA LEU A 247 2.77 -6.30 -21.12
C LEU A 247 4.11 -5.63 -20.81
N GLN A 248 5.20 -6.09 -21.40
CA GLN A 248 6.54 -5.48 -21.26
C GLN A 248 6.58 -4.05 -21.83
N TYR A 249 5.58 -3.63 -22.60
CA TYR A 249 5.41 -2.24 -23.03
C TYR A 249 5.39 -1.25 -21.86
N TRP A 250 4.87 -1.65 -20.70
CA TRP A 250 4.85 -0.80 -19.49
C TRP A 250 6.13 -0.83 -18.66
N ALA A 251 7.10 -1.64 -19.05
CA ALA A 251 8.41 -1.68 -18.42
C ALA A 251 9.40 -0.78 -19.15
N SER A 252 10.07 0.12 -18.44
CA SER A 252 11.06 1.03 -18.99
C SER A 252 12.47 0.68 -18.50
N PRO A 253 13.49 0.64 -19.38
CA PRO A 253 14.87 0.46 -18.95
C PRO A 253 15.40 1.73 -18.27
N ILE A 254 16.30 1.56 -17.30
CA ILE A 254 17.05 2.69 -16.77
C ILE A 254 18.06 3.11 -17.82
N LYS A 255 17.90 4.32 -18.37
CA LYS A 255 18.91 4.91 -19.26
C LYS A 255 20.11 5.34 -18.41
N GLN A 256 21.25 4.66 -18.59
CA GLN A 256 22.53 5.22 -18.19
C GLN A 256 22.80 6.46 -19.06
N ARG A 257 22.86 7.65 -18.47
CA ARG A 257 23.65 8.70 -19.08
C ARG A 257 25.11 8.27 -18.92
N LYS A 258 25.78 7.94 -20.02
CA LYS A 258 27.26 7.91 -20.06
C LYS A 258 27.73 9.27 -19.57
N LEU A 259 28.48 9.28 -18.47
CA LEU A 259 29.28 10.41 -18.04
C LEU A 259 30.35 10.67 -19.09
#